data_53d7e493861e952696e3a91c3b1864f0
#
_entry.id   53d7e493861e952696e3a91c3b1864f0
#
_cell.length_a   1.000
_cell.length_b   1.000
_cell.length_c   1.000
_cell.angle_alpha   90.00
_cell.angle_beta   90.00
_cell.angle_gamma   90.00
#
_symmetry.space_group_name_H-M   'P 1'
#
loop_
_entity.id
_entity.type
_entity.pdbx_description
1 polymer ?
#
loop_
_entity_poly.entity_id
_entity_poly.type
_entity_poly.pdbx_seq_one_letter_code
_entity_poly.pdbx_strand_id
1 'polypeptide(L)'
;VNDALARMEQTEVLAELVERFHAVKRVDSALDYGDLLALAARIVQVDPQARAVERDRFRVVLLDEFQDTSHAQLALFAGLFGEGHCVMAVGDPQQSIYGFRGASSGQLFSFVENFPRRGASEEDPAQFADTSFLTTAWRNSLSVLDVANTVAQPLRTPPPWSRSAATVEVPALDPAPGAVRGRVRVSRFLTDTEEAREVAGRIHEQRAAHKGQPLEEMPTMAVLCRRRAQFEPLRLELEALDIPYEVVGLGGLLDTPEVGDVVAMLYVLTDPGRSDALARLLTGARWRLGTRDLAALGDWAAALERGHERAARGETDDPTRADGGPAGDITGGNATGEHA
;
A
#
# COMPACT_ATOMS: atom_id res chain seq x y z
N VAL A 1 15.47 -18.89 -15.30
CA VAL A 1 14.36 -19.50 -16.05
C VAL A 1 13.38 -20.15 -15.08
N ASN A 2 13.83 -21.01 -14.13
CA ASN A 2 12.93 -21.70 -13.19
C ASN A 2 12.13 -20.75 -12.28
N ASP A 3 12.75 -19.68 -11.80
CA ASP A 3 12.05 -18.63 -10.99
C ASP A 3 10.99 -17.88 -11.79
N ALA A 4 11.23 -17.68 -13.09
CA ALA A 4 10.25 -17.02 -13.94
C ALA A 4 9.04 -17.93 -14.21
N LEU A 5 9.27 -19.21 -14.44
CA LEU A 5 8.22 -20.20 -14.64
C LEU A 5 7.36 -20.36 -13.36
N ALA A 6 7.99 -20.47 -12.19
CA ALA A 6 7.27 -20.54 -10.91
C ALA A 6 6.40 -19.31 -10.64
N ARG A 7 6.89 -18.13 -11.01
CA ARG A 7 6.07 -16.88 -10.92
C ARG A 7 4.92 -16.87 -11.89
N MET A 8 5.09 -17.41 -13.09
CA MET A 8 4.00 -17.52 -14.09
C MET A 8 2.90 -18.48 -13.61
N GLU A 9 3.27 -19.63 -13.07
CA GLU A 9 2.32 -20.59 -12.47
C GLU A 9 1.55 -19.98 -11.30
N GLN A 10 2.24 -19.26 -10.40
CA GLN A 10 1.59 -18.50 -9.32
C GLN A 10 0.64 -17.43 -9.84
N THR A 11 1.01 -16.76 -10.93
CA THR A 11 0.18 -15.71 -11.53
C THR A 11 -1.11 -16.30 -12.14
N GLU A 12 -1.05 -17.50 -12.72
CA GLU A 12 -2.22 -18.17 -13.28
C GLU A 12 -3.25 -18.53 -12.18
N VAL A 13 -2.78 -19.09 -11.07
CA VAL A 13 -3.65 -19.35 -9.90
C VAL A 13 -4.25 -18.07 -9.32
N LEU A 14 -3.46 -17.02 -9.25
CA LEU A 14 -3.94 -15.71 -8.78
C LEU A 14 -4.95 -15.09 -9.74
N ALA A 15 -4.79 -15.29 -11.06
CA ALA A 15 -5.73 -14.77 -12.05
C ALA A 15 -7.14 -15.35 -11.85
N GLU A 16 -7.24 -16.66 -11.62
CA GLU A 16 -8.53 -17.32 -11.33
C GLU A 16 -9.19 -16.76 -10.05
N LEU A 17 -8.39 -16.55 -8.99
CA LEU A 17 -8.88 -15.94 -7.76
C LEU A 17 -9.39 -14.50 -7.99
N VAL A 18 -8.67 -13.72 -8.78
CA VAL A 18 -9.06 -12.33 -9.13
C VAL A 18 -10.35 -12.33 -9.93
N GLU A 19 -10.52 -13.24 -10.90
CA GLU A 19 -11.77 -13.37 -11.66
C GLU A 19 -12.96 -13.71 -10.77
N ARG A 20 -12.79 -14.64 -9.84
CA ARG A 20 -13.82 -15.01 -8.84
C ARG A 20 -14.16 -13.83 -7.93
N PHE A 21 -13.13 -13.12 -7.45
CA PHE A 21 -13.32 -11.90 -6.64
C PHE A 21 -14.11 -10.83 -7.38
N HIS A 22 -13.79 -10.58 -8.66
CA HIS A 22 -14.56 -9.65 -9.49
C HIS A 22 -16.00 -10.13 -9.73
N ALA A 23 -16.23 -11.45 -9.84
CA ALA A 23 -17.58 -11.99 -9.96
C ALA A 23 -18.40 -11.76 -8.69
N VAL A 24 -17.84 -11.99 -7.51
CA VAL A 24 -18.48 -11.72 -6.22
C VAL A 24 -18.81 -10.25 -6.08
N LYS A 25 -17.86 -9.35 -6.34
CA LYS A 25 -18.10 -7.90 -6.31
C LYS A 25 -19.27 -7.47 -7.19
N ARG A 26 -19.41 -8.06 -8.39
CA ARG A 26 -20.54 -7.77 -9.28
C ARG A 26 -21.87 -8.25 -8.72
N VAL A 27 -21.91 -9.43 -8.12
CA VAL A 27 -23.14 -9.95 -7.46
C VAL A 27 -23.56 -9.06 -6.30
N ASP A 28 -22.60 -8.65 -5.48
CA ASP A 28 -22.83 -7.84 -4.28
C ASP A 28 -22.97 -6.35 -4.57
N SER A 29 -22.86 -5.93 -5.85
CA SER A 29 -22.81 -4.51 -6.25
C SER A 29 -21.77 -3.71 -5.47
N ALA A 30 -20.64 -4.33 -5.13
CA ALA A 30 -19.56 -3.76 -4.36
C ALA A 30 -18.43 -3.27 -5.28
N LEU A 31 -17.81 -2.15 -4.90
CA LEU A 31 -16.65 -1.56 -5.59
C LEU A 31 -15.52 -1.34 -4.58
N ASP A 32 -14.31 -1.68 -4.96
CA ASP A 32 -13.13 -1.21 -4.26
C ASP A 32 -12.59 0.11 -4.85
N TYR A 33 -11.57 0.70 -4.22
CA TYR A 33 -10.99 1.96 -4.71
C TYR A 33 -10.38 1.86 -6.11
N GLY A 34 -9.85 0.69 -6.48
CA GLY A 34 -9.33 0.43 -7.81
C GLY A 34 -10.44 0.42 -8.86
N ASP A 35 -11.58 -0.21 -8.55
CA ASP A 35 -12.76 -0.22 -9.41
C ASP A 35 -13.30 1.19 -9.63
N LEU A 36 -13.42 1.99 -8.57
CA LEU A 36 -13.90 3.38 -8.64
C LEU A 36 -13.06 4.19 -9.62
N LEU A 37 -11.74 4.08 -9.51
CA LEU A 37 -10.82 4.81 -10.36
C LEU A 37 -10.87 4.32 -11.81
N ALA A 38 -10.89 3.01 -12.02
CA ALA A 38 -10.97 2.40 -13.35
C ALA A 38 -12.29 2.74 -14.06
N LEU A 39 -13.41 2.71 -13.33
CA LEU A 39 -14.72 3.09 -13.86
C LEU A 39 -14.78 4.58 -14.17
N ALA A 40 -14.27 5.44 -13.31
CA ALA A 40 -14.20 6.89 -13.56
C ALA A 40 -13.38 7.18 -14.83
N ALA A 41 -12.19 6.57 -14.98
CA ALA A 41 -11.37 6.73 -16.18
C ALA A 41 -12.11 6.24 -17.45
N ARG A 42 -12.85 5.13 -17.33
CA ARG A 42 -13.65 4.61 -18.44
C ARG A 42 -14.83 5.51 -18.82
N ILE A 43 -15.58 6.03 -17.84
CA ILE A 43 -16.68 6.97 -18.08
C ILE A 43 -16.17 8.18 -18.85
N VAL A 44 -15.07 8.76 -18.41
CA VAL A 44 -14.46 9.92 -19.06
C VAL A 44 -14.06 9.65 -20.52
N GLN A 45 -13.66 8.44 -20.85
CA GLN A 45 -13.32 8.05 -22.22
C GLN A 45 -14.55 7.94 -23.13
N VAL A 46 -15.68 7.47 -22.60
CA VAL A 46 -16.86 7.16 -23.41
C VAL A 46 -17.96 8.22 -23.35
N ASP A 47 -17.97 9.08 -22.33
CA ASP A 47 -18.99 10.10 -22.12
C ASP A 47 -18.43 11.52 -22.23
N PRO A 48 -18.63 12.20 -23.39
CA PRO A 48 -18.20 13.59 -23.57
C PRO A 48 -18.94 14.57 -22.64
N GLN A 49 -20.16 14.26 -22.23
CA GLN A 49 -20.95 15.13 -21.35
C GLN A 49 -20.36 15.15 -19.95
N ALA A 50 -19.97 13.99 -19.40
CA ALA A 50 -19.28 13.91 -18.12
C ALA A 50 -17.99 14.75 -18.13
N ARG A 51 -17.19 14.68 -19.21
CA ARG A 51 -16.01 15.53 -19.38
C ARG A 51 -16.36 17.01 -19.39
N ALA A 52 -17.38 17.40 -20.15
CA ALA A 52 -17.76 18.80 -20.29
C ALA A 52 -18.19 19.40 -18.94
N VAL A 53 -18.98 18.67 -18.16
CA VAL A 53 -19.44 19.07 -16.83
C VAL A 53 -18.27 19.29 -15.89
N GLU A 54 -17.32 18.35 -15.81
CA GLU A 54 -16.18 18.48 -14.92
C GLU A 54 -15.20 19.58 -15.36
N ARG A 55 -15.02 19.79 -16.68
CA ARG A 55 -14.22 20.90 -17.22
C ARG A 55 -14.82 22.27 -16.95
N ASP A 56 -16.14 22.39 -16.94
CA ASP A 56 -16.79 23.65 -16.58
C ASP A 56 -16.71 23.93 -15.08
N ARG A 57 -16.79 22.88 -14.27
CA ARG A 57 -16.64 22.93 -12.81
C ARG A 57 -15.22 23.29 -12.38
N PHE A 58 -14.20 22.68 -13.00
CA PHE A 58 -12.77 22.87 -12.67
C PHE A 58 -12.06 23.56 -13.82
N ARG A 59 -12.11 24.88 -13.89
CA ARG A 59 -11.48 25.66 -14.96
C ARG A 59 -9.97 25.73 -14.88
N VAL A 60 -9.41 25.58 -13.71
CA VAL A 60 -7.97 25.47 -13.43
C VAL A 60 -7.76 24.27 -12.56
N VAL A 61 -6.82 23.43 -12.93
CA VAL A 61 -6.48 22.20 -12.23
C VAL A 61 -5.03 22.25 -11.81
N LEU A 62 -4.78 22.06 -10.50
CA LEU A 62 -3.45 21.98 -9.92
C LEU A 62 -3.28 20.56 -9.37
N LEU A 63 -2.30 19.83 -9.90
CA LEU A 63 -1.95 18.46 -9.50
C LEU A 63 -0.67 18.52 -8.68
N ASP A 64 -0.77 18.25 -7.38
CA ASP A 64 0.37 18.20 -6.48
C ASP A 64 0.86 16.76 -6.31
N GLU A 65 2.14 16.58 -5.91
CA GLU A 65 2.79 15.27 -5.76
C GLU A 65 2.62 14.37 -7.00
N PHE A 66 2.72 14.97 -8.19
CA PHE A 66 2.37 14.28 -9.43
C PHE A 66 3.25 13.04 -9.72
N GLN A 67 4.46 12.96 -9.17
CA GLN A 67 5.34 11.79 -9.24
C GLN A 67 4.73 10.53 -8.61
N ASP A 68 3.74 10.69 -7.71
CA ASP A 68 3.06 9.59 -7.03
C ASP A 68 1.73 9.18 -7.71
N THR A 69 1.45 9.78 -8.87
CA THR A 69 0.27 9.47 -9.67
C THR A 69 0.36 8.06 -10.29
N SER A 70 -0.68 7.26 -10.17
CA SER A 70 -0.79 5.96 -10.83
C SER A 70 -1.21 6.10 -12.30
N HIS A 71 -0.98 5.07 -13.12
CA HIS A 71 -1.44 5.06 -14.52
C HIS A 71 -2.94 5.28 -14.66
N ALA A 72 -3.75 4.73 -13.77
CA ALA A 72 -5.20 4.90 -13.80
C ALA A 72 -5.61 6.35 -13.47
N GLN A 73 -4.92 6.99 -12.52
CA GLN A 73 -5.13 8.41 -12.21
C GLN A 73 -4.71 9.29 -13.38
N LEU A 74 -3.56 9.02 -13.99
CA LEU A 74 -3.13 9.76 -15.17
C LEU A 74 -4.15 9.63 -16.31
N ALA A 75 -4.64 8.42 -16.60
CA ALA A 75 -5.64 8.17 -17.63
C ALA A 75 -6.95 8.95 -17.33
N LEU A 76 -7.37 9.01 -16.09
CA LEU A 76 -8.52 9.79 -15.66
C LEU A 76 -8.28 11.29 -15.87
N PHE A 77 -7.18 11.84 -15.37
CA PHE A 77 -6.90 13.28 -15.48
C PHE A 77 -6.63 13.72 -16.92
N ALA A 78 -5.89 12.94 -17.69
CA ALA A 78 -5.66 13.21 -19.09
C ALA A 78 -6.97 13.13 -19.91
N GLY A 79 -7.84 12.16 -19.63
CA GLY A 79 -9.15 12.06 -20.23
C GLY A 79 -10.06 13.25 -19.89
N LEU A 80 -10.03 13.75 -18.66
CA LEU A 80 -10.79 14.92 -18.23
C LEU A 80 -10.21 16.22 -18.80
N PHE A 81 -8.91 16.43 -18.67
CA PHE A 81 -8.28 17.74 -18.80
C PHE A 81 -7.16 17.80 -19.87
N GLY A 82 -6.92 16.70 -20.60
CA GLY A 82 -5.80 16.63 -21.55
C GLY A 82 -5.89 17.50 -22.79
N GLU A 83 -7.09 17.87 -23.25
CA GLU A 83 -7.28 18.61 -24.51
C GLU A 83 -7.20 20.14 -24.33
N GLY A 84 -6.04 20.67 -24.02
CA GLY A 84 -5.81 22.12 -23.92
C GLY A 84 -6.56 22.81 -22.76
N HIS A 85 -6.83 22.07 -21.70
CA HIS A 85 -7.35 22.62 -20.44
C HIS A 85 -6.22 23.28 -19.64
N CYS A 86 -6.56 24.18 -18.73
CA CYS A 86 -5.57 24.83 -17.86
C CYS A 86 -5.17 23.88 -16.73
N VAL A 87 -4.06 23.17 -16.92
CA VAL A 87 -3.53 22.19 -15.94
C VAL A 87 -2.09 22.55 -15.60
N MET A 88 -1.76 22.51 -14.32
CA MET A 88 -0.41 22.59 -13.79
C MET A 88 -0.14 21.37 -12.93
N ALA A 89 1.02 20.74 -13.08
CA ALA A 89 1.48 19.67 -12.20
C ALA A 89 2.75 20.10 -11.49
N VAL A 90 2.85 19.76 -10.21
CA VAL A 90 4.03 19.93 -9.37
C VAL A 90 4.44 18.56 -8.85
N GLY A 91 5.74 18.30 -8.84
CA GLY A 91 6.27 17.03 -8.33
C GLY A 91 7.78 16.99 -8.34
N ASP A 92 8.33 16.07 -7.57
CA ASP A 92 9.76 15.79 -7.52
C ASP A 92 9.99 14.32 -7.90
N PRO A 93 10.60 14.04 -9.07
CA PRO A 93 10.81 12.67 -9.53
C PRO A 93 11.75 11.85 -8.62
N GLN A 94 12.55 12.54 -7.78
CA GLN A 94 13.43 11.89 -6.81
C GLN A 94 12.71 11.50 -5.51
N GLN A 95 11.47 11.96 -5.30
CA GLN A 95 10.62 11.63 -4.16
C GLN A 95 9.51 10.62 -4.48
N SER A 96 9.51 10.01 -5.65
CA SER A 96 8.54 8.97 -6.00
C SER A 96 8.76 7.70 -5.17
N ILE A 97 7.93 7.51 -4.15
CA ILE A 97 8.04 6.40 -3.19
C ILE A 97 6.87 5.41 -3.24
N TYR A 98 5.85 5.66 -4.08
CA TYR A 98 4.64 4.84 -4.20
C TYR A 98 4.64 3.91 -5.41
N GLY A 99 5.83 3.51 -5.91
CA GLY A 99 5.94 2.54 -7.00
C GLY A 99 5.20 1.22 -6.74
N PHE A 100 5.13 0.77 -5.49
CA PHE A 100 4.36 -0.41 -5.08
C PHE A 100 2.83 -0.25 -5.20
N ARG A 101 2.34 0.99 -5.39
CA ARG A 101 0.93 1.31 -5.67
C ARG A 101 0.69 1.65 -7.14
N GLY A 102 1.67 1.41 -8.02
CA GLY A 102 1.57 1.70 -9.44
C GLY A 102 1.90 3.13 -9.85
N ALA A 103 2.47 3.93 -8.93
CA ALA A 103 3.05 5.22 -9.28
C ALA A 103 4.34 5.04 -10.11
N SER A 104 4.63 6.00 -10.96
CA SER A 104 5.86 6.01 -11.75
C SER A 104 6.36 7.44 -11.92
N SER A 105 7.59 7.68 -11.51
CA SER A 105 8.27 8.98 -11.73
C SER A 105 8.31 9.38 -13.21
N GLY A 106 8.26 8.41 -14.13
CA GLY A 106 8.18 8.64 -15.57
C GLY A 106 6.93 9.40 -16.01
N GLN A 107 5.85 9.35 -15.22
CA GLN A 107 4.61 10.08 -15.54
C GLN A 107 4.77 11.60 -15.43
N LEU A 108 5.64 12.08 -14.53
CA LEU A 108 5.95 13.50 -14.46
C LEU A 108 6.58 14.00 -15.78
N PHE A 109 7.44 13.18 -16.38
CA PHE A 109 8.09 13.51 -17.64
C PHE A 109 7.14 13.39 -18.86
N SER A 110 6.15 12.50 -18.78
CA SER A 110 5.12 12.38 -19.82
C SER A 110 3.96 13.38 -19.67
N PHE A 111 4.02 14.27 -18.68
CA PHE A 111 2.99 15.28 -18.47
C PHE A 111 2.72 16.11 -19.72
N VAL A 112 3.74 16.56 -20.41
CA VAL A 112 3.64 17.39 -21.60
C VAL A 112 2.90 16.70 -22.75
N GLU A 113 3.01 15.38 -22.85
CA GLU A 113 2.34 14.56 -23.87
C GLU A 113 0.86 14.35 -23.54
N ASN A 114 0.53 14.23 -22.25
CA ASN A 114 -0.84 13.98 -21.79
C ASN A 114 -1.68 15.26 -21.63
N PHE A 115 -1.03 16.42 -21.50
CA PHE A 115 -1.68 17.72 -21.31
C PHE A 115 -1.15 18.75 -22.33
N PRO A 116 -1.38 18.55 -23.63
CA PRO A 116 -0.92 19.46 -24.67
C PRO A 116 -1.62 20.82 -24.57
N ARG A 117 -0.97 21.87 -25.03
CA ARG A 117 -1.57 23.21 -25.12
C ARG A 117 -2.67 23.23 -26.18
N ARG A 118 -3.60 24.16 -26.02
CA ARG A 118 -4.71 24.34 -26.97
C ARG A 118 -4.18 24.78 -28.34
N GLY A 119 -4.57 24.08 -29.38
CA GLY A 119 -4.14 24.37 -30.74
C GLY A 119 -2.79 23.76 -31.15
N ALA A 120 -2.28 22.89 -30.27
CA ALA A 120 -1.07 22.12 -30.55
C ALA A 120 -1.20 21.28 -31.84
N SER A 121 -0.19 21.29 -32.72
CA SER A 121 0.00 20.37 -33.81
C SER A 121 1.31 19.62 -33.67
N GLU A 122 1.44 18.40 -34.16
CA GLU A 122 2.64 17.57 -33.98
C GLU A 122 3.95 18.21 -34.47
N GLU A 123 3.85 19.28 -35.25
CA GLU A 123 5.00 19.97 -35.84
C GLU A 123 5.46 21.23 -35.07
N ASP A 124 4.72 21.67 -34.02
CA ASP A 124 5.03 22.91 -33.28
C ASP A 124 5.56 22.62 -31.86
N PRO A 125 6.85 22.91 -31.57
CA PRO A 125 7.41 22.75 -30.22
C PRO A 125 6.73 23.61 -29.13
N ALA A 126 5.99 24.65 -29.50
CA ALA A 126 5.20 25.46 -28.57
C ALA A 126 3.98 24.70 -27.98
N GLN A 127 3.77 23.45 -28.38
CA GLN A 127 2.68 22.59 -27.92
C GLN A 127 2.87 22.05 -26.51
N PHE A 128 4.11 21.96 -26.10
CA PHE A 128 4.44 21.36 -24.81
C PHE A 128 4.23 22.35 -23.68
N ALA A 129 3.81 21.84 -22.53
CA ALA A 129 3.73 22.65 -21.32
C ALA A 129 5.12 23.19 -20.96
N ASP A 130 5.16 24.44 -20.45
CA ASP A 130 6.41 24.98 -19.91
C ASP A 130 6.82 24.19 -18.67
N THR A 131 8.10 23.83 -18.61
CA THR A 131 8.70 23.19 -17.45
C THR A 131 9.59 24.19 -16.73
N SER A 132 9.36 24.36 -15.44
CA SER A 132 10.17 25.23 -14.57
C SER A 132 10.63 24.43 -13.36
N PHE A 133 11.79 24.77 -12.83
CA PHE A 133 12.36 24.11 -11.66
C PHE A 133 12.38 25.08 -10.46
N LEU A 134 11.89 24.58 -9.33
CA LEU A 134 12.04 25.24 -8.03
C LEU A 134 13.34 24.74 -7.39
N THR A 135 14.43 25.46 -7.59
CA THR A 135 15.78 25.05 -7.18
C THR A 135 16.13 25.46 -5.76
N THR A 136 15.45 26.45 -5.18
CA THR A 136 15.76 26.92 -3.83
C THR A 136 15.04 26.13 -2.75
N ALA A 137 15.83 25.46 -1.89
CA ALA A 137 15.32 24.69 -0.75
C ALA A 137 15.20 25.61 0.49
N TRP A 138 13.99 26.07 0.79
CA TRP A 138 13.71 26.99 1.91
C TRP A 138 13.69 26.32 3.28
N ARG A 139 13.48 25.02 3.35
CA ARG A 139 13.30 24.27 4.58
C ARG A 139 14.59 23.73 5.16
N ASN A 140 15.55 23.40 4.30
CA ASN A 140 16.68 22.58 4.66
C ASN A 140 17.91 23.42 5.04
N SER A 141 18.65 22.96 6.06
CA SER A 141 19.96 23.51 6.38
C SER A 141 21.01 23.10 5.33
N LEU A 142 22.10 23.88 5.25
CA LEU A 142 23.19 23.67 4.27
C LEU A 142 23.69 22.21 4.27
N SER A 143 24.02 21.68 5.45
CA SER A 143 24.60 20.32 5.53
C SER A 143 23.62 19.21 5.15
N VAL A 144 22.33 19.40 5.40
CA VAL A 144 21.27 18.44 4.96
C VAL A 144 21.13 18.50 3.45
N LEU A 145 21.16 19.70 2.88
CA LEU A 145 21.04 19.89 1.44
C LEU A 145 22.23 19.34 0.67
N ASP A 146 23.45 19.53 1.18
CA ASP A 146 24.67 18.95 0.61
C ASP A 146 24.59 17.44 0.53
N VAL A 147 24.13 16.78 1.60
CA VAL A 147 23.96 15.32 1.62
C VAL A 147 22.85 14.90 0.66
N ALA A 148 21.71 15.59 0.65
CA ALA A 148 20.60 15.29 -0.25
C ALA A 148 21.04 15.39 -1.72
N ASN A 149 21.75 16.47 -2.08
CA ASN A 149 22.30 16.65 -3.42
C ASN A 149 23.31 15.56 -3.81
N THR A 150 24.16 15.13 -2.86
CA THR A 150 25.14 14.06 -3.07
C THR A 150 24.45 12.72 -3.31
N VAL A 151 23.45 12.38 -2.49
CA VAL A 151 22.70 11.13 -2.62
C VAL A 151 21.86 11.10 -3.90
N ALA A 152 21.30 12.24 -4.31
CA ALA A 152 20.51 12.36 -5.51
C ALA A 152 21.35 12.42 -6.82
N GLN A 153 22.64 12.69 -6.73
CA GLN A 153 23.50 12.84 -7.92
C GLN A 153 23.43 11.65 -8.90
N PRO A 154 23.46 10.39 -8.47
CA PRO A 154 23.36 9.26 -9.41
C PRO A 154 22.02 9.19 -10.14
N LEU A 155 20.95 9.77 -9.58
CA LEU A 155 19.63 9.82 -10.20
C LEU A 155 19.55 10.91 -11.27
N ARG A 156 20.40 11.92 -11.21
CA ARG A 156 20.47 13.01 -12.20
C ARG A 156 21.21 12.61 -13.47
N THR A 157 22.20 11.72 -13.33
CA THR A 157 22.97 11.19 -14.44
C THR A 157 22.56 9.73 -14.65
N PRO A 158 21.72 9.43 -15.66
CA PRO A 158 21.31 8.07 -15.90
C PRO A 158 22.52 7.22 -16.25
N PRO A 159 22.60 5.99 -15.72
CA PRO A 159 23.69 5.10 -16.06
C PRO A 159 23.69 4.81 -17.57
N PRO A 160 24.85 4.56 -18.20
CA PRO A 160 24.98 4.38 -19.66
C PRO A 160 24.12 3.26 -20.25
N TRP A 161 23.67 2.33 -19.41
CA TRP A 161 22.80 1.20 -19.80
C TRP A 161 21.29 1.51 -19.61
N SER A 162 20.94 2.68 -19.08
CA SER A 162 19.54 3.09 -18.94
C SER A 162 18.93 3.35 -20.32
N ARG A 163 17.84 2.66 -20.63
CA ARG A 163 17.07 2.85 -21.87
C ARG A 163 16.08 4.01 -21.79
N SER A 164 16.03 4.75 -20.69
CA SER A 164 15.14 5.89 -20.54
C SER A 164 15.62 7.05 -21.38
N ALA A 165 15.00 7.24 -22.54
CA ALA A 165 15.33 8.32 -23.47
C ALA A 165 14.87 9.72 -23.00
N ALA A 166 14.06 9.79 -21.94
CA ALA A 166 13.51 11.03 -21.40
C ALA A 166 14.01 11.27 -19.97
N THR A 167 15.29 11.53 -19.83
CA THR A 167 15.81 12.10 -18.59
C THR A 167 15.72 13.62 -18.69
N VAL A 168 14.69 14.17 -18.10
CA VAL A 168 14.71 15.59 -17.74
C VAL A 168 15.79 15.75 -16.69
N GLU A 169 16.80 16.53 -17.01
CA GLU A 169 17.88 16.84 -16.09
C GLU A 169 17.31 17.69 -14.93
N VAL A 170 17.15 17.05 -13.76
CA VAL A 170 16.68 17.74 -12.56
C VAL A 170 17.87 18.46 -11.93
N PRO A 171 17.84 19.79 -11.80
CA PRO A 171 18.97 20.55 -11.24
C PRO A 171 19.20 20.21 -9.76
N ALA A 172 20.41 20.50 -9.29
CA ALA A 172 20.69 20.44 -7.86
C ALA A 172 19.88 21.55 -7.13
N LEU A 173 19.58 21.29 -5.86
CA LEU A 173 18.90 22.27 -5.02
C LEU A 173 19.91 23.26 -4.43
N ASP A 174 19.58 24.51 -4.49
CA ASP A 174 20.34 25.62 -3.88
C ASP A 174 19.79 25.93 -2.48
N PRO A 175 20.64 26.34 -1.55
CA PRO A 175 20.20 26.77 -0.24
C PRO A 175 19.46 28.10 -0.29
N ALA A 176 18.48 28.28 0.59
CA ALA A 176 17.85 29.58 0.78
C ALA A 176 18.87 30.65 1.27
N PRO A 177 18.67 31.93 0.93
CA PRO A 177 19.46 33.01 1.49
C PRO A 177 19.43 32.98 3.03
N GLY A 178 20.60 32.94 3.66
CA GLY A 178 20.71 32.90 5.12
C GLY A 178 20.51 31.50 5.73
N ALA A 179 20.45 30.45 4.93
CA ALA A 179 20.39 29.08 5.44
C ALA A 179 21.58 28.77 6.37
N VAL A 180 21.27 28.22 7.54
CA VAL A 180 22.27 27.90 8.56
C VAL A 180 22.87 26.51 8.32
N ARG A 181 24.08 26.26 8.84
CA ARG A 181 24.65 24.92 8.89
C ARG A 181 23.86 24.06 9.87
N GLY A 182 23.32 22.96 9.36
CA GLY A 182 22.76 21.89 10.19
C GLY A 182 23.81 20.86 10.57
N ARG A 183 23.39 19.83 11.26
CA ARG A 183 24.24 18.69 11.61
C ARG A 183 23.71 17.43 10.94
N VAL A 184 24.55 16.78 10.15
CA VAL A 184 24.29 15.46 9.58
C VAL A 184 25.29 14.48 10.19
N ARG A 185 24.83 13.29 10.54
CA ARG A 185 25.67 12.18 11.02
C ARG A 185 25.29 10.93 10.26
N VAL A 186 26.29 10.12 9.97
CA VAL A 186 26.14 8.77 9.43
C VAL A 186 26.74 7.81 10.42
N SER A 187 26.01 6.79 10.80
CA SER A 187 26.45 5.76 11.74
C SER A 187 26.11 4.39 11.16
N ARG A 188 26.93 3.41 11.49
CA ARG A 188 26.72 2.00 11.13
C ARG A 188 26.95 1.15 12.35
N PHE A 189 26.00 0.25 12.63
CA PHE A 189 26.05 -0.64 13.79
C PHE A 189 26.10 -2.10 13.33
N LEU A 190 26.47 -2.99 14.23
CA LEU A 190 26.50 -4.43 13.96
C LEU A 190 25.13 -5.07 14.19
N THR A 191 24.31 -4.48 15.07
CA THR A 191 22.99 -4.98 15.40
C THR A 191 21.95 -3.85 15.32
N ASP A 192 20.69 -4.23 15.09
CA ASP A 192 19.54 -3.33 15.12
C ASP A 192 19.27 -2.75 16.53
N THR A 193 19.59 -3.52 17.57
CA THR A 193 19.48 -3.05 18.97
C THR A 193 20.50 -1.94 19.27
N GLU A 194 21.72 -2.04 18.79
CA GLU A 194 22.72 -0.97 18.92
C GLU A 194 22.30 0.29 18.17
N GLU A 195 21.76 0.13 16.95
CA GLU A 195 21.21 1.22 16.16
C GLU A 195 20.06 1.93 16.91
N ALA A 196 19.08 1.16 17.41
CA ALA A 196 17.95 1.67 18.13
C ALA A 196 18.37 2.43 19.41
N ARG A 197 19.32 1.89 20.17
CA ARG A 197 19.86 2.53 21.38
C ARG A 197 20.55 3.86 21.07
N GLU A 198 21.35 3.92 20.02
CA GLU A 198 22.01 5.16 19.63
C GLU A 198 20.98 6.22 19.17
N VAL A 199 19.96 5.81 18.40
CA VAL A 199 18.91 6.73 17.97
C VAL A 199 18.13 7.27 19.17
N ALA A 200 17.68 6.40 20.08
CA ALA A 200 16.96 6.80 21.28
C ALA A 200 17.81 7.69 22.21
N GLY A 201 19.09 7.36 22.37
CA GLY A 201 20.05 8.18 23.13
C GLY A 201 20.18 9.60 22.59
N ARG A 202 20.24 9.74 21.25
CA ARG A 202 20.29 11.07 20.61
C ARG A 202 19.02 11.86 20.78
N ILE A 203 17.88 11.22 20.69
CA ILE A 203 16.58 11.86 20.95
C ILE A 203 16.56 12.36 22.41
N HIS A 204 17.04 11.53 23.34
CA HIS A 204 17.14 11.89 24.74
C HIS A 204 18.05 13.12 24.96
N GLU A 205 19.24 13.13 24.36
CA GLU A 205 20.17 14.27 24.42
C GLU A 205 19.52 15.55 23.89
N GLN A 206 18.84 15.48 22.74
CA GLN A 206 18.16 16.65 22.16
C GLN A 206 17.02 17.15 23.08
N ARG A 207 16.22 16.26 23.64
CA ARG A 207 15.18 16.64 24.61
C ARG A 207 15.76 17.25 25.86
N ALA A 208 16.85 16.70 26.38
CA ALA A 208 17.56 17.24 27.56
C ALA A 208 18.11 18.65 27.34
N ALA A 209 18.60 18.94 26.14
CA ALA A 209 19.09 20.26 25.76
C ALA A 209 17.98 21.33 25.73
N HIS A 210 16.71 20.93 25.59
CA HIS A 210 15.54 21.82 25.56
C HIS A 210 14.67 21.70 26.81
N LYS A 211 15.19 21.07 27.88
CA LYS A 211 14.48 20.88 29.12
C LYS A 211 14.07 22.21 29.76
N GLY A 212 12.77 22.35 30.03
CA GLY A 212 12.20 23.56 30.63
C GLY A 212 11.64 24.57 29.60
N GLN A 213 11.77 24.31 28.31
CA GLN A 213 11.06 25.06 27.29
C GLN A 213 9.60 24.61 27.19
N PRO A 214 8.66 25.49 26.80
CA PRO A 214 7.30 25.13 26.46
C PRO A 214 7.28 24.03 25.38
N LEU A 215 6.31 23.12 25.43
CA LEU A 215 6.19 22.01 24.47
C LEU A 215 6.12 22.51 23.00
N GLU A 216 5.50 23.64 22.79
CA GLU A 216 5.35 24.30 21.48
C GLU A 216 6.67 24.80 20.89
N GLU A 217 7.67 25.07 21.75
CA GLU A 217 9.01 25.51 21.35
C GLU A 217 10.01 24.35 21.24
N MET A 218 9.63 23.15 21.66
CA MET A 218 10.49 21.97 21.53
C MET A 218 10.59 21.53 20.07
N PRO A 219 11.80 21.15 19.60
CA PRO A 219 11.94 20.64 18.24
C PRO A 219 11.14 19.33 18.09
N THR A 220 10.38 19.25 17.00
CA THR A 220 9.75 17.99 16.58
C THR A 220 10.80 17.04 16.02
N MET A 221 10.70 15.77 16.36
CA MET A 221 11.63 14.73 15.93
C MET A 221 10.87 13.59 15.28
N ALA A 222 11.40 13.07 14.18
CA ALA A 222 10.83 11.92 13.50
C ALA A 222 11.91 10.87 13.21
N VAL A 223 11.56 9.61 13.37
CA VAL A 223 12.40 8.47 12.98
C VAL A 223 11.72 7.75 11.82
N LEU A 224 12.37 7.72 10.67
CA LEU A 224 11.87 7.07 9.47
C LEU A 224 12.57 5.71 9.34
N CYS A 225 11.77 4.64 9.37
CA CYS A 225 12.26 3.27 9.23
C CYS A 225 11.86 2.67 7.89
N ARG A 226 12.76 1.94 7.26
CA ARG A 226 12.48 1.26 6.01
C ARG A 226 11.53 0.07 6.16
N ARG A 227 11.55 -0.60 7.33
CA ARG A 227 10.77 -1.80 7.62
C ARG A 227 10.08 -1.67 8.96
N ARG A 228 8.85 -2.18 9.07
CA ARG A 228 8.10 -2.20 10.34
C ARG A 228 8.80 -2.98 11.46
N ALA A 229 9.59 -4.01 11.11
CA ALA A 229 10.37 -4.75 12.09
C ALA A 229 11.39 -3.89 12.87
N GLN A 230 11.77 -2.73 12.35
CA GLN A 230 12.67 -1.78 13.03
C GLN A 230 11.94 -0.95 14.11
N PHE A 231 10.61 -0.94 14.13
CA PHE A 231 9.85 -0.18 15.12
C PHE A 231 9.99 -0.75 16.53
N GLU A 232 9.97 -2.07 16.67
CA GLU A 232 9.97 -2.71 17.99
C GLU A 232 11.27 -2.46 18.78
N PRO A 233 12.47 -2.64 18.23
CA PRO A 233 13.71 -2.26 18.92
C PRO A 233 13.73 -0.78 19.32
N LEU A 234 13.28 0.12 18.44
CA LEU A 234 13.20 1.55 18.75
C LEU A 234 12.22 1.86 19.87
N ARG A 235 11.04 1.24 19.85
CA ARG A 235 10.02 1.41 20.86
C ARG A 235 10.57 1.05 22.25
N LEU A 236 11.22 -0.10 22.36
CA LEU A 236 11.81 -0.58 23.61
C LEU A 236 12.87 0.38 24.17
N GLU A 237 13.75 0.90 23.32
CA GLU A 237 14.81 1.83 23.75
C GLU A 237 14.24 3.23 24.09
N LEU A 238 13.20 3.68 23.41
CA LEU A 238 12.49 4.93 23.74
C LEU A 238 11.75 4.82 25.07
N GLU A 239 11.08 3.68 25.34
CA GLU A 239 10.41 3.40 26.61
C GLU A 239 11.41 3.31 27.76
N ALA A 240 12.56 2.66 27.55
CA ALA A 240 13.62 2.57 28.56
C ALA A 240 14.17 3.94 28.98
N LEU A 241 14.07 4.95 28.10
CA LEU A 241 14.48 6.33 28.36
C LEU A 241 13.31 7.27 28.74
N ASP A 242 12.11 6.73 28.93
CA ASP A 242 10.89 7.48 29.24
C ASP A 242 10.60 8.60 28.22
N ILE A 243 10.82 8.28 26.92
CA ILE A 243 10.58 9.19 25.80
C ILE A 243 9.21 8.89 25.22
N PRO A 244 8.25 9.83 25.26
CA PRO A 244 6.96 9.66 24.62
C PRO A 244 7.13 9.64 23.09
N TYR A 245 6.44 8.72 22.42
CA TYR A 245 6.48 8.56 20.97
C TYR A 245 5.09 8.22 20.44
N GLU A 246 4.90 8.45 19.15
CA GLU A 246 3.75 8.02 18.39
C GLU A 246 4.22 7.23 17.15
N VAL A 247 3.63 6.09 16.89
CA VAL A 247 3.93 5.29 15.69
C VAL A 247 2.89 5.60 14.61
N VAL A 248 3.31 6.39 13.62
CA VAL A 248 2.46 6.76 12.48
C VAL A 248 2.34 5.57 11.52
N GLY A 249 1.13 5.27 11.07
CA GLY A 249 0.88 4.20 10.08
C GLY A 249 0.78 2.79 10.69
N LEU A 250 0.86 2.63 11.99
CA LEU A 250 0.13 1.57 12.65
C LEU A 250 -1.33 2.01 12.58
N GLY A 251 -2.17 1.22 11.91
CA GLY A 251 -3.60 1.45 11.91
C GLY A 251 -4.06 1.76 13.32
N GLY A 252 -5.11 2.57 13.46
CA GLY A 252 -5.55 3.06 14.76
C GLY A 252 -5.76 1.94 15.79
N LEU A 253 -6.23 2.27 16.97
CA LEU A 253 -6.48 1.31 18.07
C LEU A 253 -7.20 0.03 17.59
N LEU A 254 -8.05 0.14 16.57
CA LEU A 254 -8.80 -0.98 15.97
C LEU A 254 -7.93 -1.99 15.20
N ASP A 255 -6.69 -1.62 14.84
CA ASP A 255 -5.77 -2.50 14.11
C ASP A 255 -4.82 -3.28 15.03
N THR A 256 -4.86 -3.00 16.34
CA THR A 256 -4.17 -3.85 17.31
C THR A 256 -4.87 -5.21 17.39
N PRO A 257 -4.10 -6.33 17.37
CA PRO A 257 -4.69 -7.67 17.37
C PRO A 257 -5.72 -7.90 18.48
N GLU A 258 -5.43 -7.43 19.69
CA GLU A 258 -6.26 -7.58 20.88
C GLU A 258 -7.59 -6.81 20.73
N VAL A 259 -7.53 -5.59 20.24
CA VAL A 259 -8.74 -4.77 19.98
C VAL A 259 -9.53 -5.35 18.81
N GLY A 260 -8.84 -5.82 17.78
CA GLY A 260 -9.47 -6.52 16.66
C GLY A 260 -10.23 -7.76 17.10
N ASP A 261 -9.73 -8.50 18.10
CA ASP A 261 -10.42 -9.66 18.66
C ASP A 261 -11.65 -9.24 19.48
N VAL A 262 -11.57 -8.14 20.25
CA VAL A 262 -12.73 -7.56 20.94
C VAL A 262 -13.80 -7.12 19.94
N VAL A 263 -13.41 -6.43 18.87
CA VAL A 263 -14.33 -5.98 17.83
C VAL A 263 -14.96 -7.18 17.11
N ALA A 264 -14.17 -8.21 16.78
CA ALA A 264 -14.68 -9.44 16.20
C ALA A 264 -15.70 -10.14 17.12
N MET A 265 -15.44 -10.18 18.42
CA MET A 265 -16.37 -10.72 19.41
C MET A 265 -17.68 -9.92 19.42
N LEU A 266 -17.63 -8.59 19.40
CA LEU A 266 -18.82 -7.75 19.35
C LEU A 266 -19.62 -7.99 18.06
N TYR A 267 -18.97 -8.16 16.92
CA TYR A 267 -19.64 -8.49 15.67
C TYR A 267 -20.37 -9.84 15.76
N VAL A 268 -19.72 -10.89 16.27
CA VAL A 268 -20.34 -12.21 16.42
C VAL A 268 -21.52 -12.20 17.39
N LEU A 269 -21.44 -11.39 18.46
CA LEU A 269 -22.52 -11.25 19.43
C LEU A 269 -23.75 -10.49 18.86
N THR A 270 -23.52 -9.55 17.96
CA THR A 270 -24.60 -8.74 17.36
C THR A 270 -25.17 -9.37 16.09
N ASP A 271 -24.35 -10.06 15.33
CA ASP A 271 -24.71 -10.74 14.09
C ASP A 271 -23.96 -12.10 13.99
N PRO A 272 -24.64 -13.20 14.35
CA PRO A 272 -24.06 -14.55 14.23
C PRO A 272 -23.69 -14.96 12.80
N GLY A 273 -24.18 -14.28 11.77
CA GLY A 273 -23.86 -14.51 10.37
C GLY A 273 -22.47 -13.98 9.95
N ARG A 274 -21.77 -13.22 10.81
CA ARG A 274 -20.44 -12.69 10.53
C ARG A 274 -19.35 -13.76 10.63
N SER A 275 -19.32 -14.62 9.62
CA SER A 275 -18.35 -15.74 9.51
C SER A 275 -16.90 -15.26 9.47
N ASP A 276 -16.62 -14.08 8.93
CA ASP A 276 -15.30 -13.44 8.92
C ASP A 276 -14.79 -13.14 10.34
N ALA A 277 -15.64 -12.55 11.17
CA ALA A 277 -15.33 -12.25 12.56
C ALA A 277 -15.17 -13.53 13.39
N LEU A 278 -16.04 -14.53 13.17
CA LEU A 278 -15.94 -15.83 13.84
C LEU A 278 -14.64 -16.55 13.45
N ALA A 279 -14.28 -16.60 12.16
CA ALA A 279 -13.05 -17.21 11.69
C ALA A 279 -11.82 -16.54 12.34
N ARG A 280 -11.79 -15.22 12.45
CA ARG A 280 -10.73 -14.49 13.17
C ARG A 280 -10.58 -14.98 14.61
N LEU A 281 -11.67 -15.10 15.34
CA LEU A 281 -11.64 -15.56 16.74
C LEU A 281 -11.14 -17.00 16.84
N LEU A 282 -11.64 -17.89 15.99
CA LEU A 282 -11.29 -19.30 16.02
C LEU A 282 -9.82 -19.56 15.63
N THR A 283 -9.25 -18.78 14.73
CA THR A 283 -7.83 -18.89 14.36
C THR A 283 -6.90 -18.16 15.32
N GLY A 284 -7.44 -17.28 16.17
CA GLY A 284 -6.70 -16.48 17.12
C GLY A 284 -6.03 -17.30 18.24
N ALA A 285 -5.27 -16.60 19.07
CA ALA A 285 -4.38 -17.19 20.08
C ALA A 285 -5.10 -18.11 21.08
N ARG A 286 -6.39 -17.88 21.33
CA ARG A 286 -7.19 -18.68 22.28
C ARG A 286 -7.57 -20.07 21.77
N TRP A 287 -8.02 -20.18 20.51
CA TRP A 287 -8.56 -21.42 19.95
C TRP A 287 -7.58 -22.11 19.00
N ARG A 288 -6.79 -21.34 18.25
CA ARG A 288 -5.71 -21.81 17.38
C ARG A 288 -6.14 -22.87 16.36
N LEU A 289 -7.38 -22.76 15.86
CA LEU A 289 -7.87 -23.68 14.84
C LEU A 289 -7.13 -23.43 13.53
N GLY A 290 -6.67 -24.50 12.89
CA GLY A 290 -6.05 -24.42 11.58
C GLY A 290 -7.08 -24.29 10.45
N THR A 291 -6.61 -23.94 9.26
CA THR A 291 -7.47 -23.82 8.06
C THR A 291 -8.20 -25.10 7.72
N ARG A 292 -7.59 -26.27 7.97
CA ARG A 292 -8.20 -27.58 7.75
C ARG A 292 -9.36 -27.83 8.70
N ASP A 293 -9.22 -27.42 9.96
CA ASP A 293 -10.27 -27.59 10.97
C ASP A 293 -11.43 -26.64 10.70
N LEU A 294 -11.14 -25.41 10.23
CA LEU A 294 -12.17 -24.46 9.80
C LEU A 294 -12.94 -24.97 8.59
N ALA A 295 -12.27 -25.60 7.62
CA ALA A 295 -12.94 -26.20 6.48
C ALA A 295 -13.88 -27.33 6.92
N ALA A 296 -13.42 -28.22 7.80
CA ALA A 296 -14.24 -29.30 8.35
C ALA A 296 -15.46 -28.75 9.15
N LEU A 297 -15.27 -27.67 9.90
CA LEU A 297 -16.37 -26.98 10.60
C LEU A 297 -17.39 -26.40 9.62
N GLY A 298 -16.92 -25.79 8.53
CA GLY A 298 -17.77 -25.26 7.45
C GLY A 298 -18.57 -26.36 6.75
N ASP A 299 -17.94 -27.48 6.43
CA ASP A 299 -18.60 -28.63 5.82
C ASP A 299 -19.68 -29.22 6.74
N TRP A 300 -19.39 -29.29 8.03
CA TRP A 300 -20.35 -29.74 9.03
C TRP A 300 -21.54 -28.79 9.17
N ALA A 301 -21.28 -27.48 9.23
CA ALA A 301 -22.34 -26.47 9.30
C ALA A 301 -23.25 -26.53 8.07
N ALA A 302 -22.69 -26.65 6.88
CA ALA A 302 -23.46 -26.82 5.64
C ALA A 302 -24.26 -28.13 5.61
N ALA A 303 -23.75 -29.22 6.21
CA ALA A 303 -24.51 -30.48 6.35
C ALA A 303 -25.69 -30.34 7.27
N LEU A 304 -25.53 -29.61 8.40
CA LEU A 304 -26.63 -29.34 9.34
C LEU A 304 -27.72 -28.47 8.68
N GLU A 305 -27.34 -27.44 7.94
CA GLU A 305 -28.29 -26.57 7.25
C GLU A 305 -29.13 -27.35 6.23
N ARG A 306 -28.48 -28.20 5.41
CA ARG A 306 -29.18 -29.09 4.50
C ARG A 306 -30.10 -30.07 5.22
N GLY A 307 -29.71 -30.57 6.40
CA GLY A 307 -30.55 -31.40 7.25
C GLY A 307 -31.80 -30.67 7.74
N HIS A 308 -31.65 -29.44 8.21
CA HIS A 308 -32.77 -28.61 8.64
C HIS A 308 -33.72 -28.27 7.49
N GLU A 309 -33.19 -27.95 6.31
CA GLU A 309 -34.01 -27.69 5.12
C GLU A 309 -34.84 -28.91 4.68
N ARG A 310 -34.24 -30.13 4.72
CA ARG A 310 -34.95 -31.38 4.42
C ARG A 310 -36.05 -31.65 5.43
N ALA A 311 -35.75 -31.51 6.71
CA ALA A 311 -36.73 -31.64 7.78
C ALA A 311 -37.88 -30.66 7.63
N ALA A 312 -37.61 -29.39 7.27
CA ALA A 312 -38.60 -28.37 7.03
C ALA A 312 -39.48 -28.67 5.80
N ARG A 313 -38.98 -29.42 4.81
CA ARG A 313 -39.74 -29.90 3.64
C ARG A 313 -40.53 -31.20 3.91
N GLY A 314 -40.46 -31.74 5.13
CA GLY A 314 -41.14 -32.97 5.49
C GLY A 314 -40.54 -34.25 4.87
N GLU A 315 -39.29 -34.13 4.38
CA GLU A 315 -38.53 -35.30 3.90
C GLU A 315 -37.95 -36.03 5.12
N THR A 316 -38.68 -37.05 5.62
CA THR A 316 -38.17 -37.96 6.62
C THR A 316 -37.19 -38.93 5.94
N ASP A 317 -35.99 -39.10 6.50
CA ASP A 317 -35.05 -40.14 6.10
C ASP A 317 -35.77 -41.52 6.18
N ASP A 318 -36.05 -42.12 5.04
CA ASP A 318 -36.47 -43.51 4.97
C ASP A 318 -35.22 -44.38 5.16
N PRO A 319 -35.07 -45.09 6.30
CA PRO A 319 -33.89 -45.87 6.58
C PRO A 319 -33.71 -47.12 5.67
N THR A 320 -34.61 -47.31 4.69
CA THR A 320 -34.60 -48.49 3.80
C THR A 320 -33.88 -48.26 2.47
N ARG A 321 -33.33 -47.05 2.21
CA ARG A 321 -32.50 -46.75 1.04
C ARG A 321 -31.01 -46.66 1.36
N ALA A 322 -30.45 -47.65 2.01
CA ALA A 322 -29.02 -47.87 2.06
C ALA A 322 -28.63 -48.67 0.80
N ASP A 323 -28.35 -47.94 -0.29
CA ASP A 323 -27.87 -48.56 -1.51
C ASP A 323 -26.34 -48.50 -1.59
N GLY A 324 -25.78 -49.67 -1.72
CA GLY A 324 -24.48 -50.14 -2.04
C GLY A 324 -23.39 -49.17 -2.51
N GLY A 325 -22.50 -48.81 -1.61
CA GLY A 325 -21.15 -48.34 -1.96
C GLY A 325 -20.13 -49.47 -1.66
N PRO A 326 -19.09 -49.69 -2.49
CA PRO A 326 -18.21 -50.84 -2.40
C PRO A 326 -17.36 -50.83 -1.13
N ALA A 327 -17.39 -51.95 -0.40
CA ALA A 327 -16.50 -52.25 0.69
C ALA A 327 -15.04 -52.26 0.19
N GLY A 328 -14.28 -51.25 0.55
CA GLY A 328 -12.83 -51.26 0.42
C GLY A 328 -12.19 -52.03 1.54
N ASP A 329 -11.64 -53.13 1.16
CA ASP A 329 -10.90 -54.13 1.91
C ASP A 329 -9.73 -53.50 2.70
N ILE A 330 -9.79 -53.56 4.03
CA ILE A 330 -8.65 -53.23 4.89
C ILE A 330 -8.16 -54.53 5.50
N THR A 331 -7.40 -55.28 4.73
CA THR A 331 -6.59 -56.37 5.28
C THR A 331 -5.21 -55.86 5.69
N GLY A 332 -4.93 -56.09 6.92
CA GLY A 332 -3.77 -56.18 7.70
C GLY A 332 -2.38 -56.17 7.07
N GLY A 333 -1.50 -55.49 7.77
CA GLY A 333 -0.07 -55.53 7.58
C GLY A 333 0.65 -55.07 8.84
N ASN A 334 0.70 -56.02 9.78
CA ASN A 334 1.58 -55.93 10.95
C ASN A 334 3.01 -56.26 10.49
N ALA A 335 3.99 -55.40 10.68
CA ALA A 335 5.41 -55.76 10.65
C ALA A 335 6.23 -54.82 11.54
N THR A 336 6.63 -55.41 12.61
CA THR A 336 7.77 -55.13 13.50
C THR A 336 9.10 -54.99 12.74
N GLY A 337 10.01 -54.19 13.29
CA GLY A 337 11.47 -54.15 12.97
C GLY A 337 12.07 -52.79 13.28
N GLU A 338 12.55 -52.53 14.39
CA GLU A 338 13.90 -52.51 15.00
C GLU A 338 15.06 -51.98 14.11
N HIS A 339 15.85 -51.10 14.75
CA HIS A 339 17.26 -50.72 14.55
C HIS A 339 17.64 -49.71 13.46
N ALA A 340 18.09 -48.59 13.86
CA ALA A 340 19.41 -47.98 14.02
C ALA A 340 19.28 -46.46 14.06
#